data_a51a6cdee905d61ec375ebd51bdcc493
#
_entry.id   a51a6cdee905d61ec375ebd51bdcc493
#
_cell.length_a   1.000
_cell.length_b   1.000
_cell.length_c   1.000
_cell.angle_alpha   90.00
_cell.angle_beta   90.00
_cell.angle_gamma   90.00
#
_symmetry.space_group_name_H-M   'P 1'
#
loop_
_entity.id
_entity.type
_entity.pdbx_description
1 polymer ?
#
loop_
_entity_poly.entity_id
_entity_poly.type
_entity_poly.pdbx_seq_one_letter_code
_entity_poly.pdbx_strand_id
1 'polypeptide(L)'
;MGMQRNEYTQSQKMMVFILSMSLFGLANLFTELLPEFTIGPVELSISYLAFIPLTLVMLFNPWYAAFGASVGEIIFGDLLLGDFGGLGELEGFIEFTLAMYIAGLLVTNLNSRKQIAIAAIVGVMIDQMLSTVVDVGKVWFGIEELEAVPGLPASILAIEGVSFVTEMVISGVLFGLIPALYLIPKLYGKIEPLLGIEPRQGRVKASMTEWVSVRFVIIAVFLMFVAMISEFMATMDINFAVWEPEFLEQFGEGYIWLPISAAAVIFVSVVIAAVKFSKSRTGTKSRKSA
;
A
#
# COMPACT_ATOMS: atom_id res chain seq x y z
N MET A 1 -7.50 -36.19 -3.22
CA MET A 1 -6.29 -35.75 -2.49
C MET A 1 -6.45 -34.26 -2.26
N GLY A 2 -6.89 -33.86 -1.07
CA GLY A 2 -7.09 -32.45 -0.71
C GLY A 2 -5.75 -31.75 -0.66
N MET A 3 -5.55 -30.72 -1.51
CA MET A 3 -4.43 -29.82 -1.36
C MET A 3 -4.53 -29.16 0.01
N GLN A 4 -3.62 -29.46 0.93
CA GLN A 4 -3.46 -28.69 2.15
C GLN A 4 -3.11 -27.25 1.71
N ARG A 5 -4.04 -26.34 1.92
CA ARG A 5 -3.73 -24.91 1.98
C ARG A 5 -2.73 -24.78 3.13
N ASN A 6 -1.48 -24.51 2.84
CA ASN A 6 -0.54 -24.08 3.87
C ASN A 6 -1.05 -22.74 4.41
N GLU A 7 -1.90 -22.83 5.44
CA GLU A 7 -2.41 -21.63 6.11
C GLU A 7 -1.25 -21.03 6.91
N TYR A 8 -1.04 -19.75 6.70
CA TYR A 8 -0.11 -18.99 7.52
C TYR A 8 -0.46 -19.13 8.99
N THR A 9 0.53 -19.42 9.82
CA THR A 9 0.36 -19.34 11.27
C THR A 9 0.13 -17.89 11.70
N GLN A 10 -0.45 -17.66 12.87
CA GLN A 10 -0.65 -16.29 13.39
C GLN A 10 0.65 -15.50 13.46
N SER A 11 1.76 -16.15 13.85
CA SER A 11 3.07 -15.53 13.86
C SER A 11 3.53 -15.10 12.47
N GLN A 12 3.32 -15.92 11.44
CA GLN A 12 3.66 -15.58 10.05
C GLN A 12 2.80 -14.44 9.50
N LYS A 13 1.50 -14.42 9.81
CA LYS A 13 0.59 -13.33 9.45
C LYS A 13 1.07 -12.01 10.05
N MET A 14 1.36 -12.02 11.35
CA MET A 14 1.87 -10.84 12.06
C MET A 14 3.23 -10.39 11.53
N MET A 15 4.14 -11.31 11.19
CA MET A 15 5.44 -10.97 10.61
C MET A 15 5.30 -10.30 9.25
N VAL A 16 4.43 -10.81 8.37
CA VAL A 16 4.16 -10.19 7.07
C VAL A 16 3.55 -8.80 7.26
N PHE A 17 2.58 -8.67 8.17
CA PHE A 17 1.97 -7.38 8.49
C PHE A 17 3.02 -6.35 8.97
N ILE A 18 3.81 -6.68 9.99
CA ILE A 18 4.80 -5.74 10.55
C ILE A 18 5.92 -5.45 9.54
N LEU A 19 6.33 -6.44 8.75
CA LEU A 19 7.33 -6.23 7.68
C LEU A 19 6.81 -5.24 6.63
N SER A 20 5.56 -5.39 6.20
CA SER A 20 4.96 -4.48 5.22
C SER A 20 4.76 -3.10 5.81
N MET A 21 4.26 -3.01 7.02
CA MET A 21 4.09 -1.77 7.77
C MET A 21 5.40 -0.98 7.88
N SER A 22 6.48 -1.64 8.31
CA SER A 22 7.76 -0.94 8.50
C SER A 22 8.47 -0.60 7.20
N LEU A 23 8.43 -1.48 6.18
CA LEU A 23 9.09 -1.21 4.90
C LEU A 23 8.38 -0.15 4.08
N PHE A 24 7.07 -0.25 3.97
CA PHE A 24 6.31 0.73 3.20
C PHE A 24 6.19 2.06 3.94
N GLY A 25 5.91 2.04 5.23
CA GLY A 25 5.89 3.26 6.03
C GLY A 25 7.22 4.01 6.01
N LEU A 26 8.37 3.29 6.10
CA LEU A 26 9.68 3.93 5.93
C LEU A 26 9.86 4.50 4.52
N ALA A 27 9.37 3.83 3.50
CA ALA A 27 9.48 4.30 2.13
C ALA A 27 8.59 5.51 1.87
N ASN A 28 7.37 5.52 2.41
CA ASN A 28 6.45 6.63 2.32
C ASN A 28 7.02 7.88 3.01
N LEU A 29 7.56 7.71 4.21
CA LEU A 29 8.29 8.78 4.90
C LEU A 29 9.38 9.43 4.04
N PHE A 30 10.06 8.65 3.18
CA PHE A 30 11.03 9.23 2.24
C PHE A 30 10.37 9.99 1.09
N THR A 31 9.21 9.53 0.60
CA THR A 31 8.51 10.25 -0.47
C THR A 31 7.93 11.55 0.01
N GLU A 32 7.41 11.63 1.22
CA GLU A 32 6.93 12.87 1.86
C GLU A 32 8.01 13.97 1.98
N LEU A 33 9.28 13.56 1.97
CA LEU A 33 10.40 14.50 2.02
C LEU A 33 10.87 14.98 0.66
N LEU A 34 10.36 14.41 -0.41
CA LEU A 34 10.76 14.82 -1.75
C LEU A 34 10.01 16.09 -2.14
N PRO A 35 10.71 17.04 -2.75
CA PRO A 35 10.05 18.26 -3.17
C PRO A 35 9.02 17.99 -4.26
N GLU A 36 7.86 18.57 -4.10
CA GLU A 36 6.80 18.59 -5.09
C GLU A 36 7.06 19.69 -6.12
N PHE A 37 6.76 19.39 -7.37
CA PHE A 37 6.91 20.33 -8.47
C PHE A 37 5.53 20.68 -9.02
N THR A 38 5.09 21.90 -8.79
CA THR A 38 3.81 22.39 -9.33
C THR A 38 3.99 23.02 -10.71
N ILE A 39 3.20 22.59 -11.68
CA ILE A 39 3.13 23.20 -13.02
C ILE A 39 1.69 23.66 -13.26
N GLY A 40 1.42 24.94 -12.96
CA GLY A 40 0.05 25.45 -12.96
C GLY A 40 -0.78 24.79 -11.85
N PRO A 41 -1.94 24.23 -12.16
CA PRO A 41 -2.76 23.51 -11.18
C PRO A 41 -2.37 22.04 -11.04
N VAL A 42 -1.37 21.57 -11.76
CA VAL A 42 -0.94 20.16 -11.72
C VAL A 42 0.27 20.02 -10.81
N GLU A 43 0.14 19.16 -9.84
CA GLU A 43 1.19 18.76 -8.94
C GLU A 43 1.91 17.51 -9.46
N LEU A 44 3.22 17.56 -9.47
CA LEU A 44 4.10 16.48 -9.88
C LEU A 44 4.89 16.02 -8.67
N SER A 45 4.42 14.99 -8.01
CA SER A 45 5.09 14.39 -6.87
C SER A 45 5.36 12.90 -7.11
N ILE A 46 6.10 12.28 -6.22
CA ILE A 46 6.21 10.83 -6.14
C ILE A 46 5.31 10.41 -4.98
N SER A 47 4.06 10.09 -5.24
CA SER A 47 3.11 9.74 -4.19
C SER A 47 3.62 8.59 -3.34
N TYR A 48 4.17 7.56 -3.95
CA TYR A 48 4.80 6.47 -3.20
C TYR A 48 5.70 5.57 -4.07
N LEU A 49 6.60 4.84 -3.42
CA LEU A 49 7.44 3.85 -4.07
C LEU A 49 6.69 2.52 -4.26
N ALA A 50 5.81 2.47 -5.26
CA ALA A 50 4.84 1.39 -5.48
C ALA A 50 5.46 -0.02 -5.55
N PHE A 51 6.73 -0.16 -5.96
CA PHE A 51 7.39 -1.47 -6.03
C PHE A 51 7.48 -2.15 -4.67
N ILE A 52 7.51 -1.43 -3.56
CA ILE A 52 7.62 -2.00 -2.21
C ILE A 52 6.34 -2.75 -1.85
N PRO A 53 5.16 -2.09 -1.77
CA PRO A 53 3.92 -2.78 -1.44
C PRO A 53 3.58 -3.84 -2.49
N LEU A 54 3.77 -3.57 -3.79
CA LEU A 54 3.57 -4.55 -4.87
C LEU A 54 4.42 -5.81 -4.67
N THR A 55 5.69 -5.67 -4.31
CA THR A 55 6.56 -6.81 -4.04
C THR A 55 6.05 -7.63 -2.86
N LEU A 56 5.66 -6.97 -1.78
CA LEU A 56 5.19 -7.63 -0.56
C LEU A 56 3.85 -8.35 -0.75
N VAL A 57 2.87 -7.73 -1.42
CA VAL A 57 1.57 -8.37 -1.68
C VAL A 57 1.66 -9.52 -2.68
N MET A 58 2.62 -9.48 -3.60
CA MET A 58 2.83 -10.57 -4.56
C MET A 58 3.59 -11.74 -3.95
N LEU A 59 4.61 -11.51 -3.14
CA LEU A 59 5.43 -12.56 -2.53
C LEU A 59 4.75 -13.22 -1.33
N PHE A 60 4.06 -12.44 -0.51
CA PHE A 60 3.43 -12.91 0.72
C PHE A 60 1.90 -13.04 0.61
N ASN A 61 1.23 -13.14 1.75
CA ASN A 61 -0.23 -13.10 1.78
C ASN A 61 -0.71 -11.69 1.45
N PRO A 62 -1.48 -11.50 0.36
CA PRO A 62 -1.86 -10.17 -0.12
C PRO A 62 -2.61 -9.33 0.91
N TRP A 63 -3.49 -9.96 1.71
CA TRP A 63 -4.28 -9.24 2.69
C TRP A 63 -3.41 -8.63 3.80
N TYR A 64 -2.56 -9.46 4.44
CA TYR A 64 -1.72 -8.98 5.54
C TYR A 64 -0.64 -8.01 5.06
N ALA A 65 -0.17 -8.18 3.84
CA ALA A 65 0.82 -7.28 3.25
C ALA A 65 0.20 -5.93 2.88
N ALA A 66 -0.96 -5.91 2.22
CA ALA A 66 -1.65 -4.68 1.86
C ALA A 66 -2.08 -3.89 3.10
N PHE A 67 -2.79 -4.56 4.02
CA PHE A 67 -3.24 -3.93 5.25
C PHE A 67 -2.08 -3.41 6.11
N GLY A 68 -0.97 -4.16 6.19
CA GLY A 68 0.23 -3.71 6.89
C GLY A 68 0.87 -2.48 6.23
N ALA A 69 0.90 -2.42 4.90
CA ALA A 69 1.44 -1.28 4.18
C ALA A 69 0.63 0.00 4.45
N SER A 70 -0.71 -0.05 4.33
CA SER A 70 -1.58 1.09 4.62
C SER A 70 -1.47 1.58 6.09
N VAL A 71 -1.37 0.65 7.04
CA VAL A 71 -1.09 1.02 8.45
C VAL A 71 0.28 1.66 8.60
N GLY A 72 1.26 1.24 7.81
CA GLY A 72 2.61 1.79 7.81
C GLY A 72 2.64 3.25 7.33
N GLU A 73 1.89 3.56 6.30
CA GLU A 73 1.68 4.90 5.78
C GLU A 73 1.17 5.83 6.88
N ILE A 74 0.03 5.51 7.48
CA ILE A 74 -0.55 6.30 8.57
C ILE A 74 0.43 6.46 9.75
N ILE A 75 1.10 5.40 10.19
CA ILE A 75 1.97 5.49 11.37
C ILE A 75 3.23 6.29 11.09
N PHE A 76 3.90 6.05 9.96
CA PHE A 76 5.21 6.63 9.67
C PHE A 76 5.12 7.88 8.82
N GLY A 77 4.16 7.98 7.89
CA GLY A 77 3.85 9.19 7.14
C GLY A 77 3.16 10.22 8.04
N ASP A 78 1.96 9.94 8.46
CA ASP A 78 1.08 10.95 9.07
C ASP A 78 1.35 11.13 10.57
N LEU A 79 1.17 10.07 11.39
CA LEU A 79 1.26 10.19 12.85
C LEU A 79 2.65 10.60 13.36
N LEU A 80 3.73 10.05 12.80
CA LEU A 80 5.09 10.38 13.25
C LEU A 80 5.61 11.70 12.70
N LEU A 81 5.06 12.20 11.61
CA LEU A 81 5.31 13.56 11.13
C LEU A 81 4.43 14.60 11.83
N GLY A 82 3.33 14.16 12.43
CA GLY A 82 2.36 15.02 13.10
C GLY A 82 1.42 15.71 12.12
N ASP A 83 1.02 14.98 11.10
CA ASP A 83 0.15 15.42 10.03
C ASP A 83 -0.95 14.37 9.79
N PHE A 84 -1.64 14.01 10.86
CA PHE A 84 -2.70 13.00 10.81
C PHE A 84 -4.08 13.66 10.68
N GLY A 85 -4.65 13.65 9.49
CA GLY A 85 -5.93 14.22 9.13
C GLY A 85 -7.17 13.53 9.72
N GLY A 86 -6.97 12.58 10.63
CA GLY A 86 -8.06 11.95 11.36
C GLY A 86 -8.93 11.04 10.48
N LEU A 87 -10.22 11.40 10.36
CA LEU A 87 -11.19 10.61 9.60
C LEU A 87 -10.93 10.64 8.09
N GLY A 88 -10.29 11.69 7.58
CA GLY A 88 -9.90 11.81 6.17
C GLY A 88 -8.96 10.72 5.71
N GLU A 89 -8.01 10.29 6.57
CA GLU A 89 -7.07 9.24 6.24
C GLU A 89 -7.73 7.87 5.92
N LEU A 90 -8.98 7.69 6.33
CA LEU A 90 -9.69 6.44 6.09
C LEU A 90 -9.96 6.18 4.60
N GLU A 91 -10.09 7.24 3.81
CA GLU A 91 -10.24 7.16 2.36
C GLU A 91 -9.02 6.48 1.73
N GLY A 92 -7.86 7.11 1.81
CA GLY A 92 -6.62 6.60 1.24
C GLY A 92 -6.27 5.22 1.78
N PHE A 93 -6.47 4.99 3.08
CA PHE A 93 -6.29 3.68 3.71
C PHE A 93 -7.11 2.56 3.03
N ILE A 94 -8.39 2.81 2.76
CA ILE A 94 -9.28 1.82 2.13
C ILE A 94 -8.89 1.61 0.68
N GLU A 95 -8.66 2.67 -0.06
CA GLU A 95 -8.33 2.66 -1.49
C GLU A 95 -7.04 1.90 -1.74
N PHE A 96 -5.97 2.29 -1.06
CA PHE A 96 -4.68 1.65 -1.16
C PHE A 96 -4.72 0.18 -0.73
N THR A 97 -5.38 -0.14 0.40
CA THR A 97 -5.52 -1.53 0.86
C THR A 97 -6.23 -2.39 -0.19
N LEU A 98 -7.33 -1.92 -0.77
CA LEU A 98 -8.06 -2.64 -1.80
C LEU A 98 -7.25 -2.82 -3.07
N ALA A 99 -6.62 -1.76 -3.54
CA ALA A 99 -5.80 -1.75 -4.75
C ALA A 99 -4.63 -2.74 -4.66
N MET A 100 -3.86 -2.67 -3.57
CA MET A 100 -2.71 -3.55 -3.33
C MET A 100 -3.16 -5.01 -3.09
N TYR A 101 -4.25 -5.22 -2.38
CA TYR A 101 -4.82 -6.56 -2.20
C TYR A 101 -5.22 -7.20 -3.53
N ILE A 102 -5.89 -6.46 -4.41
CA ILE A 102 -6.26 -6.93 -5.76
C ILE A 102 -5.00 -7.23 -6.58
N ALA A 103 -4.00 -6.33 -6.58
CA ALA A 103 -2.73 -6.55 -7.26
C ALA A 103 -2.07 -7.86 -6.83
N GLY A 104 -2.02 -8.14 -5.53
CA GLY A 104 -1.47 -9.38 -5.00
C GLY A 104 -2.26 -10.64 -5.37
N LEU A 105 -3.58 -10.52 -5.60
CA LEU A 105 -4.42 -11.62 -6.08
C LEU A 105 -4.22 -11.94 -7.56
N LEU A 106 -3.92 -10.96 -8.40
CA LEU A 106 -3.77 -11.12 -9.84
C LEU A 106 -2.56 -11.99 -10.25
N VAL A 107 -1.53 -12.07 -9.39
CA VAL A 107 -0.34 -12.86 -9.69
C VAL A 107 -0.50 -14.28 -9.19
N THR A 108 -0.51 -15.23 -10.12
CA THR A 108 -0.52 -16.66 -9.82
C THR A 108 0.85 -17.30 -10.01
N ASN A 109 1.66 -16.76 -10.92
CA ASN A 109 3.00 -17.25 -11.22
C ASN A 109 4.01 -16.11 -11.12
N LEU A 110 4.78 -16.12 -10.06
CA LEU A 110 5.80 -15.09 -9.74
C LEU A 110 7.04 -15.13 -10.66
N ASN A 111 7.18 -16.16 -11.49
CA ASN A 111 8.20 -16.19 -12.55
C ASN A 111 7.70 -15.57 -13.86
N SER A 112 6.41 -15.28 -13.98
CA SER A 112 5.83 -14.68 -15.17
C SER A 112 5.89 -13.16 -15.11
N ARG A 113 6.87 -12.57 -15.79
CA ARG A 113 7.01 -11.10 -15.91
C ARG A 113 5.72 -10.44 -16.42
N LYS A 114 4.98 -11.12 -17.31
CA LYS A 114 3.72 -10.60 -17.84
C LYS A 114 2.65 -10.47 -16.75
N GLN A 115 2.52 -11.45 -15.86
CA GLN A 115 1.56 -11.37 -14.75
C GLN A 115 1.96 -10.31 -13.73
N ILE A 116 3.25 -10.21 -13.40
CA ILE A 116 3.77 -9.17 -12.52
C ILE A 116 3.49 -7.79 -13.11
N ALA A 117 3.75 -7.60 -14.42
CA ALA A 117 3.51 -6.34 -15.09
C ALA A 117 2.03 -5.92 -15.05
N ILE A 118 1.14 -6.84 -15.40
CA ILE A 118 -0.31 -6.57 -15.38
C ILE A 118 -0.76 -6.24 -13.96
N ALA A 119 -0.34 -7.01 -12.96
CA ALA A 119 -0.75 -6.79 -11.58
C ALA A 119 -0.21 -5.47 -11.01
N ALA A 120 1.03 -5.10 -11.34
CA ALA A 120 1.62 -3.84 -10.92
C ALA A 120 0.84 -2.64 -11.50
N ILE A 121 0.60 -2.65 -12.81
CA ILE A 121 -0.14 -1.56 -13.46
C ILE A 121 -1.60 -1.51 -12.97
N VAL A 122 -2.28 -2.66 -12.86
CA VAL A 122 -3.68 -2.71 -12.41
C VAL A 122 -3.80 -2.27 -10.94
N GLY A 123 -2.84 -2.65 -10.09
CA GLY A 123 -2.83 -2.20 -8.69
C GLY A 123 -2.80 -0.69 -8.57
N VAL A 124 -1.79 -0.05 -9.14
CA VAL A 124 -1.67 1.43 -9.11
C VAL A 124 -2.83 2.09 -9.84
N MET A 125 -3.30 1.53 -10.95
CA MET A 125 -4.44 2.06 -11.69
C MET A 125 -5.73 2.06 -10.84
N ILE A 126 -5.98 1.00 -10.08
CA ILE A 126 -7.17 0.94 -9.20
C ILE A 126 -7.05 2.00 -8.11
N ASP A 127 -5.90 2.10 -7.45
CA ASP A 127 -5.61 3.09 -6.43
C ASP A 127 -5.92 4.50 -6.94
N GLN A 128 -5.25 4.91 -8.00
CA GLN A 128 -5.42 6.22 -8.61
C GLN A 128 -6.82 6.50 -9.17
N MET A 129 -7.50 5.47 -9.71
CA MET A 129 -8.89 5.64 -10.14
C MET A 129 -9.85 5.89 -8.98
N LEU A 130 -9.63 5.22 -7.86
CA LEU A 130 -10.51 5.38 -6.70
C LEU A 130 -10.35 6.79 -6.12
N SER A 131 -9.11 7.25 -5.92
CA SER A 131 -8.81 8.61 -5.49
C SER A 131 -9.42 9.65 -6.45
N THR A 132 -9.10 9.58 -7.73
CA THR A 132 -9.68 10.49 -8.76
C THR A 132 -11.22 10.55 -8.70
N VAL A 133 -11.89 9.42 -8.49
CA VAL A 133 -13.37 9.39 -8.41
C VAL A 133 -13.87 10.13 -7.18
N VAL A 134 -13.18 10.02 -6.06
CA VAL A 134 -13.56 10.72 -4.83
C VAL A 134 -13.31 12.22 -4.97
N ASP A 135 -12.15 12.64 -5.49
CA ASP A 135 -11.80 14.05 -5.67
C ASP A 135 -12.75 14.76 -6.66
N VAL A 136 -13.04 14.12 -7.79
CA VAL A 136 -14.08 14.63 -8.69
C VAL A 136 -15.45 14.72 -8.00
N GLY A 137 -15.76 13.73 -7.16
CA GLY A 137 -16.99 13.72 -6.36
C GLY A 137 -17.07 14.88 -5.38
N LYS A 138 -16.00 15.18 -4.64
CA LYS A 138 -15.93 16.30 -3.70
C LYS A 138 -16.28 17.63 -4.38
N VAL A 139 -15.66 17.89 -5.52
CA VAL A 139 -15.90 19.13 -6.28
C VAL A 139 -17.32 19.18 -6.87
N TRP A 140 -17.85 18.08 -7.38
CA TRP A 140 -19.20 18.05 -7.96
C TRP A 140 -20.30 18.19 -6.93
N PHE A 141 -20.08 17.69 -5.73
CA PHE A 141 -21.01 17.88 -4.61
C PHE A 141 -20.83 19.23 -3.91
N GLY A 142 -19.86 20.04 -4.34
CA GLY A 142 -19.60 21.38 -3.78
C GLY A 142 -19.08 21.33 -2.33
N ILE A 143 -18.40 20.25 -1.98
CA ILE A 143 -17.82 20.04 -0.65
C ILE A 143 -16.52 20.81 -0.54
N GLU A 144 -15.70 20.74 -1.57
CA GLU A 144 -14.40 21.37 -1.64
C GLU A 144 -14.18 21.95 -3.05
N GLU A 145 -13.53 23.10 -3.13
CA GLU A 145 -13.16 23.67 -4.44
C GLU A 145 -11.88 23.01 -4.99
N LEU A 146 -11.09 22.38 -4.12
CA LEU A 146 -9.83 21.70 -4.43
C LEU A 146 -9.03 22.47 -5.48
N GLU A 147 -8.42 21.77 -6.40
CA GLU A 147 -7.65 22.32 -7.51
C GLU A 147 -8.50 22.79 -8.70
N ALA A 148 -9.82 22.68 -8.60
CA ALA A 148 -10.70 23.15 -9.67
C ALA A 148 -10.54 24.66 -9.89
N VAL A 149 -10.62 25.08 -11.16
CA VAL A 149 -10.59 26.52 -11.49
C VAL A 149 -11.82 27.19 -10.87
N PRO A 150 -11.64 28.26 -10.07
CA PRO A 150 -12.75 28.94 -9.40
C PRO A 150 -13.88 29.31 -10.38
N GLY A 151 -15.10 28.88 -10.08
CA GLY A 151 -16.27 29.09 -10.93
C GLY A 151 -16.41 28.14 -12.14
N LEU A 152 -15.51 27.16 -12.27
CA LEU A 152 -15.53 26.15 -13.32
C LEU A 152 -15.31 24.73 -12.75
N PRO A 153 -16.28 24.15 -12.01
CA PRO A 153 -16.11 22.83 -11.38
C PRO A 153 -15.78 21.69 -12.36
N ALA A 154 -16.20 21.83 -13.63
CA ALA A 154 -15.87 20.84 -14.65
C ALA A 154 -14.36 20.77 -14.99
N SER A 155 -13.55 21.77 -14.59
CA SER A 155 -12.11 21.76 -14.79
C SER A 155 -11.42 20.63 -14.02
N ILE A 156 -12.02 20.16 -12.91
CA ILE A 156 -11.48 19.05 -12.11
C ILE A 156 -11.26 17.79 -12.94
N LEU A 157 -12.14 17.50 -13.90
CA LEU A 157 -11.96 16.32 -14.76
C LEU A 157 -10.68 16.37 -15.60
N ALA A 158 -10.28 17.57 -16.04
CA ALA A 158 -9.06 17.72 -16.80
C ALA A 158 -7.83 17.68 -15.88
N ILE A 159 -7.91 18.29 -14.73
CA ILE A 159 -6.84 18.36 -13.74
C ILE A 159 -6.57 16.96 -13.20
N GLU A 160 -7.57 16.30 -12.66
CA GLU A 160 -7.47 14.93 -12.18
C GLU A 160 -7.08 13.93 -13.26
N GLY A 161 -7.55 14.13 -14.49
CA GLY A 161 -7.13 13.33 -15.64
C GLY A 161 -5.63 13.45 -15.94
N VAL A 162 -5.05 14.63 -15.78
CA VAL A 162 -3.60 14.85 -15.93
C VAL A 162 -2.85 14.24 -14.75
N SER A 163 -3.29 14.49 -13.52
CA SER A 163 -2.71 13.91 -12.31
C SER A 163 -2.70 12.38 -12.38
N PHE A 164 -3.82 11.76 -12.72
CA PHE A 164 -3.92 10.33 -12.94
C PHE A 164 -2.88 9.79 -13.94
N VAL A 165 -2.73 10.43 -15.11
CA VAL A 165 -1.76 9.99 -16.12
C VAL A 165 -0.33 10.17 -15.60
N THR A 166 -0.05 11.25 -14.91
CA THR A 166 1.27 11.54 -14.34
C THR A 166 1.64 10.50 -13.29
N GLU A 167 0.73 10.23 -12.35
CA GLU A 167 0.94 9.22 -11.32
C GLU A 167 1.07 7.80 -11.90
N MET A 168 0.30 7.47 -12.93
CA MET A 168 0.47 6.21 -13.64
C MET A 168 1.86 6.07 -14.27
N VAL A 169 2.46 7.16 -14.75
CA VAL A 169 3.82 7.14 -15.32
C VAL A 169 4.87 7.10 -14.21
N ILE A 170 4.76 7.94 -13.20
CA ILE A 170 5.75 8.08 -12.13
C ILE A 170 5.64 6.89 -11.16
N SER A 171 4.59 6.82 -10.38
CA SER A 171 4.42 5.79 -9.34
C SER A 171 4.10 4.42 -9.95
N GLY A 172 3.29 4.37 -11.02
CA GLY A 172 2.90 3.13 -11.68
C GLY A 172 4.01 2.49 -12.51
N VAL A 173 4.65 3.22 -13.41
CA VAL A 173 5.66 2.65 -14.33
C VAL A 173 7.07 2.78 -13.77
N LEU A 174 7.52 3.97 -13.42
CA LEU A 174 8.92 4.19 -12.99
C LEU A 174 9.20 3.55 -11.64
N PHE A 175 8.38 3.79 -10.64
CA PHE A 175 8.54 3.31 -9.27
C PHE A 175 7.72 2.06 -8.91
N GLY A 176 6.85 1.61 -9.80
CA GLY A 176 6.07 0.37 -9.63
C GLY A 176 6.56 -0.74 -10.54
N LEU A 177 6.20 -0.68 -11.81
CA LEU A 177 6.38 -1.74 -12.79
C LEU A 177 7.87 -2.12 -12.99
N ILE A 178 8.73 -1.14 -13.27
CA ILE A 178 10.13 -1.41 -13.63
C ILE A 178 10.87 -2.10 -12.47
N PRO A 179 10.85 -1.58 -11.23
CA PRO A 179 11.51 -2.25 -10.12
C PRO A 179 10.85 -3.60 -9.77
N ALA A 180 9.52 -3.71 -9.82
CA ALA A 180 8.81 -4.95 -9.51
C ALA A 180 9.19 -6.09 -10.46
N LEU A 181 9.30 -5.82 -11.77
CA LEU A 181 9.73 -6.80 -12.77
C LEU A 181 11.15 -7.33 -12.54
N TYR A 182 11.99 -6.54 -11.89
CA TYR A 182 13.36 -6.93 -11.57
C TYR A 182 13.46 -7.61 -10.20
N LEU A 183 12.81 -7.05 -9.19
CA LEU A 183 12.94 -7.49 -7.79
C LEU A 183 12.16 -8.76 -7.50
N ILE A 184 10.90 -8.84 -7.93
CA ILE A 184 10.02 -9.97 -7.55
C ILE A 184 10.59 -11.31 -7.99
N PRO A 185 11.01 -11.52 -9.26
CA PRO A 185 11.60 -12.81 -9.64
C PRO A 185 12.93 -13.12 -8.94
N LYS A 186 13.68 -12.10 -8.52
CA LYS A 186 14.95 -12.28 -7.79
C LYS A 186 14.77 -12.63 -6.33
N LEU A 187 13.73 -12.11 -5.72
CA LEU A 187 13.42 -12.29 -4.30
C LEU A 187 12.59 -13.55 -4.05
N TYR A 188 11.77 -13.95 -5.03
CA TYR A 188 10.91 -15.12 -4.95
C TYR A 188 11.71 -16.40 -4.58
N GLY A 189 11.24 -17.10 -3.58
CA GLY A 189 11.86 -18.29 -3.02
C GLY A 189 13.09 -18.06 -2.14
N LYS A 190 13.49 -16.78 -1.94
CA LYS A 190 14.65 -16.43 -1.10
C LYS A 190 14.25 -15.75 0.20
N ILE A 191 13.31 -14.83 0.15
CA ILE A 191 12.91 -14.07 1.33
C ILE A 191 11.80 -14.75 2.14
N GLU A 192 10.91 -15.50 1.50
CA GLU A 192 9.82 -16.19 2.17
C GLU A 192 10.34 -17.22 3.21
N PRO A 193 11.39 -18.04 2.90
CA PRO A 193 11.95 -18.95 3.88
C PRO A 193 12.59 -18.25 5.09
N LEU A 194 13.06 -17.00 4.95
CA LEU A 194 13.59 -16.24 6.09
C LEU A 194 12.52 -15.96 7.14
N LEU A 195 11.27 -15.82 6.70
CA LEU A 195 10.09 -15.68 7.56
C LEU A 195 9.49 -17.04 7.96
N GLY A 196 10.15 -18.15 7.61
CA GLY A 196 9.61 -19.48 7.81
C GLY A 196 8.33 -19.76 7.00
N ILE A 197 8.14 -19.05 5.90
CA ILE A 197 7.02 -19.17 4.98
C ILE A 197 7.48 -19.97 3.76
N GLU A 198 6.64 -20.89 3.29
CA GLU A 198 6.91 -21.54 2.02
C GLU A 198 6.61 -20.58 0.86
N PRO A 199 7.48 -20.56 -0.18
CA PRO A 199 7.24 -19.75 -1.36
C PRO A 199 5.85 -20.04 -1.95
N ARG A 200 5.18 -19.00 -2.35
CA ARG A 200 3.83 -19.09 -2.89
C ARG A 200 3.82 -19.93 -4.17
N GLN A 201 3.36 -21.17 -4.09
CA GLN A 201 3.22 -22.02 -5.26
C GLN A 201 2.10 -21.49 -6.15
N GLY A 202 2.34 -21.44 -7.46
CA GLY A 202 1.37 -20.96 -8.43
C GLY A 202 0.02 -21.64 -8.26
N ARG A 203 -1.03 -20.87 -8.10
CA ARG A 203 -2.39 -21.43 -8.15
C ARG A 203 -2.63 -21.98 -9.55
N VAL A 204 -3.11 -23.21 -9.63
CA VAL A 204 -3.69 -23.76 -10.87
C VAL A 204 -4.73 -22.75 -11.36
N LYS A 205 -4.73 -22.44 -12.67
CA LYS A 205 -5.59 -21.46 -13.35
C LYS A 205 -6.98 -21.39 -12.73
N ALA A 206 -7.17 -20.48 -11.80
CA ALA A 206 -8.51 -20.09 -11.37
C ALA A 206 -9.06 -19.14 -12.42
N SER A 207 -10.29 -19.30 -12.83
CA SER A 207 -10.95 -18.36 -13.73
C SER A 207 -11.07 -16.99 -13.02
N MET A 208 -11.06 -15.88 -13.75
CA MET A 208 -11.23 -14.54 -13.16
C MET A 208 -12.48 -14.46 -12.26
N THR A 209 -13.52 -15.20 -12.59
CA THR A 209 -14.77 -15.30 -11.82
C THR A 209 -14.63 -15.96 -10.44
N GLU A 210 -13.58 -16.75 -10.19
CA GLU A 210 -13.33 -17.32 -8.86
C GLU A 210 -12.61 -16.33 -7.92
N TRP A 211 -12.01 -15.28 -8.45
CA TRP A 211 -11.24 -14.28 -7.71
C TRP A 211 -12.10 -13.11 -7.27
N VAL A 212 -12.99 -12.69 -8.16
CA VAL A 212 -13.94 -11.62 -7.92
C VAL A 212 -15.27 -12.26 -7.54
N SER A 213 -15.38 -12.75 -6.32
CA SER A 213 -16.66 -13.23 -5.82
C SER A 213 -17.63 -12.05 -5.71
N VAL A 214 -18.91 -12.29 -5.98
CA VAL A 214 -19.96 -11.26 -5.81
C VAL A 214 -19.90 -10.64 -4.40
N ARG A 215 -19.58 -11.45 -3.38
CA ARG A 215 -19.38 -10.96 -2.01
C ARG A 215 -18.23 -9.97 -1.89
N PHE A 216 -17.10 -10.25 -2.56
CA PHE A 216 -15.95 -9.34 -2.57
C PHE A 216 -16.32 -8.00 -3.23
N VAL A 217 -17.01 -8.04 -4.37
CA VAL A 217 -17.47 -6.82 -5.06
C VAL A 217 -18.41 -6.00 -4.17
N ILE A 218 -19.37 -6.64 -3.49
CA ILE A 218 -20.29 -5.96 -2.59
C ILE A 218 -19.52 -5.32 -1.42
N ILE A 219 -18.56 -6.03 -0.83
CA ILE A 219 -17.75 -5.50 0.28
C ILE A 219 -16.88 -4.34 -0.22
N ALA A 220 -16.23 -4.46 -1.37
CA ALA A 220 -15.40 -3.40 -1.94
C ALA A 220 -16.23 -2.15 -2.23
N VAL A 221 -17.39 -2.29 -2.87
CA VAL A 221 -18.31 -1.17 -3.12
C VAL A 221 -18.79 -0.54 -1.81
N PHE A 222 -19.13 -1.35 -0.80
CA PHE A 222 -19.50 -0.84 0.52
C PHE A 222 -18.37 -0.05 1.18
N LEU A 223 -17.14 -0.57 1.13
CA LEU A 223 -15.96 0.10 1.68
C LEU A 223 -15.67 1.42 0.96
N MET A 224 -15.86 1.48 -0.36
CA MET A 224 -15.74 2.71 -1.13
C MET A 224 -16.79 3.76 -0.72
N PHE A 225 -18.03 3.35 -0.43
CA PHE A 225 -19.02 4.26 0.14
C PHE A 225 -18.61 4.76 1.53
N VAL A 226 -18.01 3.90 2.35
CA VAL A 226 -17.48 4.29 3.68
C VAL A 226 -16.35 5.29 3.51
N ALA A 227 -15.41 5.05 2.60
CA ALA A 227 -14.31 5.96 2.27
C ALA A 227 -14.83 7.33 1.86
N MET A 228 -15.70 7.38 0.87
CA MET A 228 -16.32 8.62 0.39
C MET A 228 -17.08 9.37 1.49
N ILE A 229 -17.81 8.67 2.36
CA ILE A 229 -18.53 9.29 3.47
C ILE A 229 -17.56 9.83 4.52
N SER A 230 -16.47 9.11 4.83
CA SER A 230 -15.48 9.56 5.82
C SER A 230 -14.82 10.85 5.37
N GLU A 231 -14.45 10.93 4.12
CA GLU A 231 -13.86 12.11 3.53
C GLU A 231 -14.85 13.29 3.46
N PHE A 232 -16.09 13.01 3.05
CA PHE A 232 -17.16 13.99 3.08
C PHE A 232 -17.40 14.55 4.48
N MET A 233 -17.33 13.71 5.52
CA MET A 233 -17.47 14.15 6.91
C MET A 233 -16.27 15.00 7.36
N ALA A 234 -15.06 14.61 6.96
CA ALA A 234 -13.83 15.34 7.28
C ALA A 234 -13.87 16.77 6.73
N THR A 235 -14.24 16.92 5.45
CA THR A 235 -14.35 18.23 4.79
C THR A 235 -15.49 19.10 5.33
N MET A 236 -16.50 18.51 5.95
CA MET A 236 -17.59 19.25 6.61
C MET A 236 -17.31 19.64 8.07
N ASP A 237 -16.06 19.64 8.51
CA ASP A 237 -15.66 19.86 9.90
C ASP A 237 -16.25 18.83 10.91
N ILE A 238 -16.77 17.71 10.42
CA ILE A 238 -17.18 16.57 11.24
C ILE A 238 -16.01 15.60 11.33
N ASN A 239 -14.82 16.12 11.57
CA ASN A 239 -13.61 15.36 11.71
C ASN A 239 -13.28 15.12 13.18
N PHE A 240 -12.85 13.92 13.51
CA PHE A 240 -12.40 13.57 14.84
C PHE A 240 -11.10 12.78 14.77
N ALA A 241 -10.35 12.82 15.83
CA ALA A 241 -9.03 12.23 15.93
C ALA A 241 -7.94 12.93 15.06
N VAL A 242 -8.20 14.15 14.61
CA VAL A 242 -7.20 14.99 13.94
C VAL A 242 -6.04 15.26 14.91
N TRP A 243 -4.83 15.09 14.43
CA TRP A 243 -3.64 15.34 15.22
C TRP A 243 -2.52 15.86 14.31
N GLU A 244 -2.47 17.18 14.19
CA GLU A 244 -1.60 17.94 13.29
C GLU A 244 -0.69 18.90 14.07
N PRO A 245 0.22 18.40 14.95
CA PRO A 245 1.20 19.25 15.61
C PRO A 245 2.32 19.73 14.70
N GLU A 246 2.36 19.30 13.43
CA GLU A 246 3.35 19.71 12.42
C GLU A 246 4.80 19.68 12.96
N PHE A 247 5.22 18.51 13.38
CA PHE A 247 6.50 18.35 14.09
C PHE A 247 7.72 18.83 13.31
N LEU A 248 7.69 18.74 11.98
CA LEU A 248 8.76 19.26 11.13
C LEU A 248 8.86 20.79 11.20
N GLU A 249 7.72 21.49 11.21
CA GLU A 249 7.68 22.93 11.37
C GLU A 249 8.10 23.35 12.78
N GLN A 250 7.60 22.60 13.79
CA GLN A 250 7.85 22.91 15.20
C GLN A 250 9.29 22.62 15.65
N PHE A 251 9.87 21.49 15.22
CA PHE A 251 11.20 21.03 15.69
C PHE A 251 12.29 21.14 14.61
N GLY A 252 11.93 21.50 13.37
CA GLY A 252 12.82 21.61 12.23
C GLY A 252 13.22 20.29 11.61
N GLU A 253 13.97 20.35 10.52
CA GLU A 253 14.36 19.19 9.68
C GLU A 253 15.06 18.06 10.45
N GLY A 254 15.68 18.35 11.59
CA GLY A 254 16.33 17.34 12.42
C GLY A 254 15.37 16.33 13.04
N TYR A 255 14.11 16.68 13.18
CA TYR A 255 13.07 15.79 13.72
C TYR A 255 12.86 14.52 12.89
N ILE A 256 13.07 14.60 11.58
CA ILE A 256 12.85 13.49 10.65
C ILE A 256 13.65 12.22 11.02
N TRP A 257 14.78 12.37 11.70
CA TRP A 257 15.57 11.22 12.13
C TRP A 257 14.86 10.36 13.18
N LEU A 258 13.85 10.90 13.86
CA LEU A 258 13.08 10.16 14.87
C LEU A 258 12.18 9.11 14.21
N PRO A 259 11.26 9.44 13.28
CA PRO A 259 10.45 8.44 12.58
C PRO A 259 11.31 7.47 11.76
N ILE A 260 12.37 7.94 11.07
CA ILE A 260 13.30 7.07 10.34
C ILE A 260 13.94 6.04 11.28
N SER A 261 14.45 6.46 12.43
CA SER A 261 15.08 5.54 13.38
C SER A 261 14.07 4.56 13.98
N ALA A 262 12.84 5.01 14.27
CA ALA A 262 11.77 4.16 14.76
C ALA A 262 11.41 3.06 13.74
N ALA A 263 11.18 3.45 12.49
CA ALA A 263 10.88 2.51 11.40
C ALA A 263 12.04 1.52 11.18
N ALA A 264 13.28 2.00 11.17
CA ALA A 264 14.46 1.16 11.00
C ALA A 264 14.62 0.15 12.15
N VAL A 265 14.40 0.55 13.39
CA VAL A 265 14.45 -0.34 14.58
C VAL A 265 13.37 -1.42 14.47
N ILE A 266 12.16 -1.07 14.10
CA ILE A 266 11.06 -2.03 13.91
C ILE A 266 11.42 -3.02 12.80
N PHE A 267 11.87 -2.53 11.65
CA PHE A 267 12.27 -3.36 10.52
C PHE A 267 13.37 -4.36 10.91
N VAL A 268 14.46 -3.89 11.51
CA VAL A 268 15.58 -4.73 11.95
C VAL A 268 15.11 -5.76 12.99
N SER A 269 14.25 -5.37 13.92
CA SER A 269 13.68 -6.27 14.94
C SER A 269 12.87 -7.41 14.30
N VAL A 270 12.06 -7.10 13.28
CA VAL A 270 11.29 -8.10 12.52
C VAL A 270 12.21 -9.05 11.78
N VAL A 271 13.25 -8.54 11.10
CA VAL A 271 14.24 -9.37 10.39
C VAL A 271 14.97 -10.30 11.37
N ILE A 272 15.41 -9.79 12.51
CA ILE A 272 16.08 -10.61 13.56
C ILE A 272 15.13 -11.70 14.07
N ALA A 273 13.90 -11.34 14.38
CA ALA A 273 12.87 -12.30 14.81
C ALA A 273 12.65 -13.38 13.76
N ALA A 274 12.49 -13.00 12.49
CA ALA A 274 12.32 -13.91 11.37
C ALA A 274 13.47 -14.91 11.25
N VAL A 275 14.72 -14.43 11.28
CA VAL A 275 15.92 -15.28 11.20
C VAL A 275 16.03 -16.23 12.40
N LYS A 276 15.73 -15.78 13.62
CA LYS A 276 15.73 -16.64 14.82
C LYS A 276 14.67 -17.74 14.72
N PHE A 277 13.45 -17.40 14.30
CA PHE A 277 12.37 -18.38 14.12
C PHE A 277 12.68 -19.42 13.04
N SER A 278 13.29 -19.00 11.93
CA SER A 278 13.75 -19.91 10.87
C SER A 278 14.78 -20.92 11.38
N LYS A 279 15.79 -20.49 12.13
CA LYS A 279 16.82 -21.36 12.70
C LYS A 279 16.29 -22.32 13.75
N SER A 280 15.32 -21.92 14.57
CA SER A 280 14.69 -22.77 15.58
C SER A 280 13.97 -23.96 14.97
N ARG A 281 13.30 -23.78 13.82
CA ARG A 281 12.59 -24.88 13.12
C ARG A 281 13.54 -25.89 12.48
N THR A 282 14.71 -25.47 11.99
CA THR A 282 15.70 -26.36 11.38
C THR A 282 16.35 -27.28 12.43
N GLY A 283 16.60 -26.76 13.64
CA GLY A 283 17.17 -27.54 14.75
C GLY A 283 16.22 -28.61 15.30
N THR A 284 14.89 -28.39 15.23
CA THR A 284 13.91 -29.35 15.74
C THR A 284 13.65 -30.52 14.76
N LYS A 285 13.83 -30.31 13.45
CA LYS A 285 13.72 -31.40 12.45
C LYS A 285 14.91 -32.35 12.53
N SER A 286 16.12 -31.89 12.82
CA SER A 286 17.32 -32.75 12.96
C SER A 286 17.27 -33.65 14.21
N ARG A 287 16.56 -33.25 15.27
CA ARG A 287 16.42 -34.05 16.51
C ARG A 287 15.32 -35.14 16.46
N LYS A 288 14.42 -35.09 15.46
CA LYS A 288 13.38 -36.10 15.26
C LYS A 288 13.75 -37.19 14.25
N SER A 289 14.90 -37.07 13.60
CA SER A 289 15.42 -38.05 12.63
C SER A 289 16.66 -38.81 13.14
N ALA A 290 17.02 -38.66 14.39
CA ALA A 290 17.99 -39.47 15.14
C ALA A 290 17.29 -40.20 16.27
#